data_bef8e83a8f223a31badc7e1da847dd7a
#
_entry.id   bef8e83a8f223a31badc7e1da847dd7a
#
_cell.length_a   1.000
_cell.length_b   1.000
_cell.length_c   1.000
_cell.angle_alpha   90.00
_cell.angle_beta   90.00
_cell.angle_gamma   90.00
#
_symmetry.space_group_name_H-M   'P 1'
#
loop_
_entity.id
_entity.type
_entity.pdbx_description
1 polymer ?
#
loop_
_entity_poly.entity_id
_entity_poly.type
_entity_poly.pdbx_seq_one_letter_code
_entity_poly.pdbx_strand_id
1 'polypeptide(L)'
;MSQKKYIIKDASVLGVPKMLLLGLQHMFAMFGATILVPMLVNSYFKSGNQVLSIQVTLFCAGFGTLFFHLCSKLKVPAFLGSSFAFLGGFLSIVNLKSGIFANMPDSEKLQYACGGIFVAGLLYLILALIIKLIGVKRVMRFLPPVVTGPII
;
A
#
# COMPACT_ATOMS: atom_id res chain seq x y z
N MET A 1 4.37 40.08 12.89
CA MET A 1 5.60 39.30 12.61
C MET A 1 5.20 37.95 12.01
N SER A 2 5.34 37.81 10.68
CA SER A 2 5.04 36.56 10.00
C SER A 2 6.18 35.58 10.29
N GLN A 3 5.93 34.57 11.10
CA GLN A 3 6.85 33.44 11.23
C GLN A 3 6.96 32.72 9.88
N LYS A 4 8.06 32.88 9.18
CA LYS A 4 8.39 32.03 8.03
C LYS A 4 8.42 30.58 8.54
N LYS A 5 7.38 29.82 8.19
CA LYS A 5 7.28 28.39 8.50
C LYS A 5 8.35 27.67 7.66
N TYR A 6 9.51 27.42 8.26
CA TYR A 6 10.57 26.65 7.61
C TYR A 6 10.10 25.20 7.46
N ILE A 7 9.87 24.78 6.22
CA ILE A 7 9.60 23.37 5.91
C ILE A 7 10.95 22.65 5.97
N ILE A 8 11.12 21.79 6.98
CA ILE A 8 12.32 20.96 7.12
C ILE A 8 12.20 19.83 6.09
N LYS A 9 13.06 19.86 5.08
CA LYS A 9 13.10 18.85 4.01
C LYS A 9 14.07 17.70 4.32
N ASP A 10 14.97 17.89 5.26
CA ASP A 10 15.98 16.92 5.67
C ASP A 10 15.94 16.75 7.19
N ALA A 11 15.62 15.53 7.63
CA ALA A 11 15.52 15.21 9.04
C ALA A 11 16.87 15.26 9.78
N SER A 12 18.00 15.17 9.07
CA SER A 12 19.34 15.26 9.66
C SER A 12 19.59 16.58 10.37
N VAL A 13 18.93 17.66 9.95
CA VAL A 13 19.01 19.01 10.57
C VAL A 13 18.44 19.02 11.98
N LEU A 14 17.58 18.06 12.35
CA LEU A 14 16.92 17.99 13.66
C LEU A 14 17.81 17.41 14.77
N GLY A 15 18.95 16.82 14.41
CA GLY A 15 19.79 16.06 15.32
C GLY A 15 19.28 14.63 15.56
N VAL A 16 20.20 13.73 15.90
CA VAL A 16 19.96 12.29 15.99
C VAL A 16 18.80 11.93 16.95
N PRO A 17 18.67 12.50 18.18
CA PRO A 17 17.62 12.11 19.09
C PRO A 17 16.21 12.41 18.55
N LYS A 18 16.00 13.59 17.95
CA LYS A 18 14.72 13.99 17.38
C LYS A 18 14.38 13.17 16.13
N MET A 19 15.37 12.89 15.31
CA MET A 19 15.21 12.06 14.12
C MET A 19 14.79 10.64 14.48
N LEU A 20 15.42 10.02 15.48
CA LEU A 20 15.04 8.70 15.97
C LEU A 20 13.62 8.67 16.58
N LEU A 21 13.25 9.69 17.36
CA LEU A 21 11.91 9.79 17.94
C LEU A 21 10.83 9.90 16.85
N LEU A 22 11.04 10.74 15.83
CA LEU A 22 10.11 10.89 14.73
C LEU A 22 10.04 9.61 13.87
N GLY A 23 11.17 8.94 13.65
CA GLY A 23 11.22 7.66 12.96
C GLY A 23 10.43 6.57 13.69
N LEU A 24 10.62 6.48 15.01
CA LEU A 24 9.87 5.56 15.87
C LEU A 24 8.37 5.84 15.86
N GLN A 25 7.97 7.11 15.96
CA GLN A 25 6.58 7.52 15.85
C GLN A 25 5.96 7.12 14.51
N HIS A 26 6.68 7.35 13.42
CA HIS A 26 6.23 6.97 12.09
C HIS A 26 6.10 5.45 11.94
N MET A 27 7.05 4.69 12.47
CA MET A 27 7.01 3.23 12.48
C MET A 27 5.75 2.71 13.17
N PHE A 28 5.40 3.21 14.36
CA PHE A 28 4.18 2.80 15.06
C PHE A 28 2.90 3.17 14.32
N ALA A 29 2.85 4.34 13.71
CA ALA A 29 1.69 4.76 12.92
C ALA A 29 1.46 3.84 11.72
N MET A 30 2.52 3.48 10.99
CA MET A 30 2.43 2.59 9.82
C MET A 30 2.18 1.13 10.20
N PHE A 31 2.71 0.67 11.35
CA PHE A 31 2.52 -0.69 11.85
C PHE A 31 1.05 -1.03 12.06
N GLY A 32 0.30 -0.15 12.72
CA GLY A 32 -1.14 -0.32 12.95
C GLY A 32 -1.93 -0.43 11.64
N ALA A 33 -1.68 0.45 10.69
CA ALA A 33 -2.33 0.44 9.39
C ALA A 33 -2.01 -0.85 8.59
N THR A 34 -0.76 -1.33 8.66
CA THR A 34 -0.33 -2.53 7.93
C THR A 34 -0.95 -3.81 8.49
N ILE A 35 -1.17 -3.89 9.80
CA ILE A 35 -1.82 -5.05 10.46
C ILE A 35 -3.34 -5.04 10.25
N LEU A 36 -3.96 -3.87 10.24
CA LEU A 36 -5.42 -3.74 10.19
C LEU A 36 -6.01 -4.36 8.91
N VAL A 37 -5.34 -4.20 7.76
CA VAL A 37 -5.83 -4.76 6.48
C VAL A 37 -5.92 -6.29 6.51
N PRO A 38 -4.87 -7.05 6.84
CA PRO A 38 -4.98 -8.50 6.91
C PRO A 38 -5.96 -8.98 7.98
N MET A 39 -6.13 -8.25 9.10
CA MET A 39 -7.16 -8.56 10.10
C MET A 39 -8.57 -8.40 9.51
N LEU A 40 -8.85 -7.31 8.79
CA LEU A 40 -10.12 -7.09 8.13
C LEU A 40 -10.39 -8.12 7.02
N VAL A 41 -9.37 -8.44 6.21
CA VAL A 41 -9.50 -9.50 5.18
C VAL A 41 -9.87 -10.83 5.84
N ASN A 42 -9.16 -11.23 6.90
CA ASN A 42 -9.48 -12.47 7.63
C ASN A 42 -10.89 -12.48 8.21
N SER A 43 -11.43 -11.31 8.62
CA SER A 43 -12.80 -11.22 9.14
C SER A 43 -13.87 -11.46 8.08
N TYR A 44 -13.55 -11.30 6.79
CA TYR A 44 -14.48 -11.58 5.69
C TYR A 44 -14.64 -13.08 5.42
N PHE A 45 -13.64 -13.89 5.74
CA PHE A 45 -13.67 -15.35 5.58
C PHE A 45 -14.31 -16.01 6.79
N LYS A 46 -15.29 -16.86 6.55
CA LYS A 46 -16.10 -17.49 7.62
C LYS A 46 -15.43 -18.70 8.27
N SER A 47 -14.29 -19.16 7.75
CA SER A 47 -13.65 -20.40 8.21
C SER A 47 -13.01 -20.33 9.59
N GLY A 48 -13.00 -19.15 10.24
CA GLY A 48 -12.38 -18.96 11.56
C GLY A 48 -10.85 -19.09 11.57
N ASN A 49 -10.26 -19.53 10.48
CA ASN A 49 -8.82 -19.66 10.34
C ASN A 49 -8.23 -18.37 9.74
N GLN A 50 -7.01 -18.03 10.15
CA GLN A 50 -6.26 -16.95 9.53
C GLN A 50 -5.86 -17.37 8.11
N VAL A 51 -6.65 -16.94 7.13
CA VAL A 51 -6.40 -17.23 5.71
C VAL A 51 -5.22 -16.40 5.19
N LEU A 52 -5.12 -15.14 5.64
CA LEU A 52 -4.01 -14.24 5.35
C LEU A 52 -3.12 -14.05 6.59
N SER A 53 -1.87 -14.51 6.51
CA SER A 53 -0.92 -14.39 7.63
C SER A 53 -0.46 -12.93 7.81
N ILE A 54 -0.66 -12.40 9.03
CA ILE A 54 -0.21 -11.05 9.41
C ILE A 54 1.32 -10.95 9.35
N GLN A 55 2.02 -12.00 9.81
CA GLN A 55 3.48 -12.04 9.85
C GLN A 55 4.07 -11.95 8.43
N VAL A 56 3.52 -12.72 7.49
CA VAL A 56 3.94 -12.71 6.09
C VAL A 56 3.65 -11.33 5.48
N THR A 57 2.50 -10.74 5.78
CA THR A 57 2.14 -9.40 5.29
C THR A 57 3.12 -8.33 5.77
N LEU A 58 3.48 -8.35 7.06
CA LEU A 58 4.48 -7.43 7.63
C LEU A 58 5.86 -7.63 7.01
N PHE A 59 6.28 -8.90 6.85
CA PHE A 59 7.55 -9.22 6.22
C PHE A 59 7.62 -8.71 4.78
N CYS A 60 6.57 -8.96 3.99
CA CYS A 60 6.47 -8.49 2.60
C CYS A 60 6.44 -6.95 2.51
N ALA A 61 5.74 -6.27 3.43
CA ALA A 61 5.71 -4.82 3.50
C ALA A 61 7.11 -4.24 3.78
N GLY A 62 7.85 -4.82 4.73
CA GLY A 62 9.22 -4.43 5.04
C GLY A 62 10.16 -4.67 3.86
N PHE A 63 10.14 -5.87 3.30
CA PHE A 63 10.96 -6.22 2.14
C PHE A 63 10.63 -5.33 0.92
N GLY A 64 9.35 -5.12 0.61
CA GLY A 64 8.91 -4.25 -0.47
C GLY A 64 9.37 -2.81 -0.27
N THR A 65 9.32 -2.30 0.97
CA THR A 65 9.81 -0.96 1.32
C THR A 65 11.31 -0.83 1.08
N LEU A 66 12.11 -1.80 1.52
CA LEU A 66 13.56 -1.80 1.29
C LEU A 66 13.88 -1.85 -0.20
N PHE A 67 13.21 -2.73 -0.94
CA PHE A 67 13.37 -2.83 -2.40
C PHE A 67 13.02 -1.52 -3.10
N PHE A 68 11.92 -0.87 -2.70
CA PHE A 68 11.53 0.43 -3.23
C PHE A 68 12.60 1.50 -2.97
N HIS A 69 13.19 1.53 -1.76
CA HIS A 69 14.26 2.47 -1.43
C HIS A 69 15.52 2.24 -2.28
N LEU A 70 15.87 0.98 -2.54
CA LEU A 70 16.98 0.66 -3.45
C LEU A 70 16.69 1.15 -4.87
N CYS A 71 15.50 0.87 -5.41
CA CYS A 71 15.11 1.31 -6.76
C CYS A 71 15.03 2.84 -6.88
N SER A 72 14.53 3.53 -5.86
CA SER A 72 14.44 5.00 -5.83
C SER A 72 15.75 5.69 -5.45
N LYS A 73 16.83 4.93 -5.18
CA LYS A 73 18.14 5.43 -4.73
C LYS A 73 18.00 6.32 -3.48
N LEU A 74 17.11 5.96 -2.55
CA LEU A 74 16.81 6.68 -1.31
C LEU A 74 16.32 8.13 -1.53
N LYS A 75 15.84 8.46 -2.73
CA LYS A 75 15.36 9.82 -3.05
C LYS A 75 13.92 10.08 -2.64
N VAL A 76 13.14 9.03 -2.44
CA VAL A 76 11.71 9.12 -2.12
C VAL A 76 11.48 8.45 -0.76
N PRO A 77 11.20 9.21 0.31
CA PRO A 77 10.88 8.65 1.61
C PRO A 77 9.43 8.15 1.61
N ALA A 78 9.21 6.90 1.19
CA ALA A 78 7.90 6.29 1.19
C ALA A 78 7.97 4.91 1.84
N PHE A 79 6.91 4.55 2.56
CA PHE A 79 6.69 3.23 3.13
C PHE A 79 5.64 2.50 2.30
N LEU A 80 5.91 1.24 1.98
CA LEU A 80 4.95 0.37 1.31
C LEU A 80 4.29 -0.53 2.35
N GLY A 81 3.00 -0.32 2.57
CA GLY A 81 2.19 -1.10 3.49
C GLY A 81 0.97 -1.70 2.82
N SER A 82 0.11 -2.32 3.61
CA SER A 82 -1.16 -2.88 3.15
C SER A 82 -2.10 -1.77 2.66
N SER A 83 -2.79 -2.02 1.55
CA SER A 83 -3.70 -1.05 0.94
C SER A 83 -5.16 -1.35 1.27
N PHE A 84 -5.85 -0.36 1.83
CA PHE A 84 -7.31 -0.42 2.05
C PHE A 84 -8.12 -0.46 0.75
N ALA A 85 -7.56 0.04 -0.36
CA ALA A 85 -8.23 0.06 -1.65
C ALA A 85 -8.62 -1.34 -2.16
N PHE A 86 -7.87 -2.38 -1.77
CA PHE A 86 -8.14 -3.75 -2.18
C PHE A 86 -9.16 -4.49 -1.30
N LEU A 87 -9.60 -3.93 -0.17
CA LEU A 87 -10.57 -4.57 0.72
C LEU A 87 -11.88 -4.89 -0.01
N GLY A 88 -12.37 -3.97 -0.85
CA GLY A 88 -13.56 -4.20 -1.67
C GLY A 88 -13.41 -5.38 -2.63
N GLY A 89 -12.23 -5.57 -3.20
CA GLY A 89 -11.89 -6.71 -4.06
C GLY A 89 -11.94 -8.04 -3.31
N PHE A 90 -11.34 -8.11 -2.12
CA PHE A 90 -11.42 -9.30 -1.24
C PHE A 90 -12.87 -9.62 -0.88
N LEU A 91 -13.63 -8.61 -0.43
CA LEU A 91 -15.03 -8.79 -0.04
C LEU A 91 -15.89 -9.28 -1.21
N SER A 92 -15.63 -8.76 -2.42
CA SER A 92 -16.35 -9.18 -3.63
C SER A 92 -16.13 -10.67 -3.92
N ILE A 93 -14.87 -11.15 -3.85
CA ILE A 93 -14.53 -12.56 -4.12
C ILE A 93 -15.13 -13.49 -3.06
N VAL A 94 -15.09 -13.09 -1.77
CA VAL A 94 -15.68 -13.87 -0.68
C VAL A 94 -17.18 -14.05 -0.89
N ASN A 95 -17.87 -13.00 -1.34
CA ASN A 95 -19.33 -13.00 -1.54
C ASN A 95 -19.79 -13.63 -2.86
N LEU A 96 -18.85 -13.96 -3.78
CA LEU A 96 -19.21 -14.65 -5.03
C LEU A 96 -19.73 -16.06 -4.74
N LYS A 97 -21.02 -16.26 -5.04
CA LYS A 97 -21.75 -17.53 -4.88
C LYS A 97 -22.11 -18.17 -6.21
N SER A 98 -21.59 -17.67 -7.32
CA SER A 98 -21.92 -18.13 -8.67
C SER A 98 -20.69 -18.70 -9.39
N GLY A 99 -20.93 -19.62 -10.32
CA GLY A 99 -19.88 -20.24 -11.12
C GLY A 99 -18.91 -21.09 -10.28
N ILE A 100 -17.64 -21.03 -10.63
CA ILE A 100 -16.56 -21.81 -9.97
C ILE A 100 -16.37 -21.43 -8.49
N PHE A 101 -16.77 -20.22 -8.08
CA PHE A 101 -16.57 -19.73 -6.71
C PHE A 101 -17.63 -20.22 -5.71
N ALA A 102 -18.71 -20.85 -6.16
CA ALA A 102 -19.84 -21.24 -5.31
C ALA A 102 -19.44 -22.22 -4.19
N ASN A 103 -18.61 -23.22 -4.54
CA ASN A 103 -18.17 -24.31 -3.64
C ASN A 103 -16.66 -24.28 -3.37
N MET A 104 -16.00 -23.15 -3.69
CA MET A 104 -14.56 -23.02 -3.54
C MET A 104 -14.19 -22.77 -2.08
N PRO A 105 -13.18 -23.47 -1.53
CA PRO A 105 -12.67 -23.21 -0.18
C PRO A 105 -12.07 -21.82 -0.05
N ASP A 106 -12.08 -21.25 1.15
CA ASP A 106 -11.64 -19.89 1.43
C ASP A 106 -10.16 -19.66 1.07
N SER A 107 -9.31 -20.69 1.23
CA SER A 107 -7.90 -20.64 0.85
C SER A 107 -7.69 -20.43 -0.66
N GLU A 108 -8.50 -21.07 -1.48
CA GLU A 108 -8.45 -20.90 -2.93
C GLU A 108 -9.01 -19.53 -3.35
N LYS A 109 -10.10 -19.09 -2.74
CA LYS A 109 -10.65 -17.73 -2.97
C LYS A 109 -9.60 -16.65 -2.67
N LEU A 110 -8.80 -16.84 -1.60
CA LEU A 110 -7.69 -15.93 -1.29
C LEU A 110 -6.66 -15.91 -2.41
N GLN A 111 -6.30 -17.07 -2.96
CA GLN A 111 -5.31 -17.13 -4.06
C GLN A 111 -5.80 -16.36 -5.29
N TYR A 112 -7.08 -16.47 -5.65
CA TYR A 112 -7.66 -15.68 -6.73
C TYR A 112 -7.67 -14.18 -6.42
N ALA A 113 -7.97 -13.79 -5.18
CA ALA A 113 -7.89 -12.39 -4.75
C ALA A 113 -6.47 -11.85 -4.86
N CYS A 114 -5.48 -12.60 -4.39
CA CYS A 114 -4.06 -12.23 -4.51
C CYS A 114 -3.61 -12.17 -5.97
N GLY A 115 -4.09 -13.08 -6.83
CA GLY A 115 -3.88 -13.04 -8.28
C GLY A 115 -4.41 -11.74 -8.90
N GLY A 116 -5.61 -11.31 -8.49
CA GLY A 116 -6.19 -10.03 -8.91
C GLY A 116 -5.33 -8.82 -8.51
N ILE A 117 -4.78 -8.82 -7.29
CA ILE A 117 -3.85 -7.78 -6.83
C ILE A 117 -2.56 -7.79 -7.65
N PHE A 118 -2.03 -8.96 -7.98
CA PHE A 118 -0.86 -9.09 -8.86
C PHE A 118 -1.12 -8.48 -10.23
N VAL A 119 -2.27 -8.76 -10.85
CA VAL A 119 -2.68 -8.15 -12.12
C VAL A 119 -2.81 -6.64 -12.00
N ALA A 120 -3.40 -6.13 -10.91
CA ALA A 120 -3.43 -4.70 -10.63
C ALA A 120 -2.02 -4.09 -10.55
N GLY A 121 -1.06 -4.80 -9.94
CA GLY A 121 0.35 -4.40 -9.93
C GLY A 121 0.95 -4.27 -11.34
N LEU A 122 0.63 -5.21 -12.24
CA LEU A 122 1.05 -5.12 -13.64
C LEU A 122 0.46 -3.90 -14.37
N LEU A 123 -0.79 -3.53 -14.06
CA LEU A 123 -1.39 -2.31 -14.62
C LEU A 123 -0.64 -1.05 -14.19
N TYR A 124 -0.10 -1.00 -12.97
CA TYR A 124 0.77 0.11 -12.55
C TYR A 124 2.08 0.18 -13.34
N LEU A 125 2.65 -0.96 -13.76
CA LEU A 125 3.83 -0.97 -14.64
C LEU A 125 3.48 -0.39 -16.01
N ILE A 126 2.32 -0.75 -16.56
CA ILE A 126 1.82 -0.19 -17.83
C ILE A 126 1.62 1.33 -17.68
N LEU A 127 1.01 1.78 -16.59
CA LEU A 127 0.84 3.20 -16.31
C LEU A 127 2.19 3.93 -16.21
N ALA A 128 3.18 3.34 -15.53
CA ALA A 128 4.52 3.90 -15.43
C ALA A 128 5.20 4.02 -16.82
N LEU A 129 5.00 3.03 -17.68
CA LEU A 129 5.48 3.07 -19.06
C LEU A 129 4.81 4.20 -19.87
N ILE A 130 3.50 4.35 -19.74
CA ILE A 130 2.74 5.43 -20.37
C ILE A 130 3.26 6.79 -19.90
N ILE A 131 3.49 6.97 -18.59
CA ILE A 131 4.04 8.21 -18.03
C ILE A 131 5.43 8.49 -18.60
N LYS A 132 6.26 7.46 -18.76
CA LYS A 132 7.60 7.58 -19.36
C LYS A 132 7.55 8.01 -20.83
N LEU A 133 6.60 7.50 -21.60
CA LEU A 133 6.47 7.80 -23.05
C LEU A 133 5.80 9.16 -23.30
N ILE A 134 4.74 9.47 -22.60
CA ILE A 134 3.90 10.67 -22.82
C ILE A 134 4.43 11.88 -22.05
N GLY A 135 5.10 11.66 -20.94
CA GLY A 135 5.63 12.67 -20.03
C GLY A 135 4.65 13.07 -18.92
N VAL A 136 5.23 13.33 -17.75
CA VAL A 136 4.50 13.65 -16.50
C VAL A 136 3.52 14.84 -16.67
N LYS A 137 3.92 15.89 -17.41
CA LYS A 137 3.07 17.08 -17.59
C LYS A 137 1.72 16.80 -18.26
N ARG A 138 1.69 15.87 -19.22
CA ARG A 138 0.45 15.49 -19.92
C ARG A 138 -0.44 14.64 -19.02
N VAL A 139 0.15 13.68 -18.31
CA VAL A 139 -0.58 12.79 -17.38
C VAL A 139 -1.18 13.61 -16.22
N MET A 140 -0.45 14.57 -15.65
CA MET A 140 -0.94 15.44 -14.57
C MET A 140 -2.08 16.39 -15.03
N ARG A 141 -2.29 16.57 -16.33
CA ARG A 141 -3.47 17.29 -16.84
C ARG A 141 -4.75 16.47 -16.68
N PHE A 142 -4.65 15.12 -16.80
CA PHE A 142 -5.79 14.20 -16.59
C PHE A 142 -6.01 13.88 -15.11
N LEU A 143 -4.95 13.93 -14.30
CA LEU A 143 -4.97 13.66 -12.87
C LEU A 143 -4.54 14.92 -12.09
N PRO A 144 -5.42 15.94 -12.01
CA PRO A 144 -5.07 17.16 -11.30
C PRO A 144 -4.86 16.90 -9.80
N PRO A 145 -4.02 17.71 -9.11
CA PRO A 145 -3.69 17.53 -7.68
C PRO A 145 -4.91 17.51 -6.75
N VAL A 146 -6.02 18.15 -7.16
CA VAL A 146 -7.29 18.14 -6.42
C VAL A 146 -7.89 16.73 -6.33
N VAL A 147 -7.66 15.89 -7.35
CA VAL A 147 -8.14 14.50 -7.38
C VAL A 147 -7.13 13.55 -6.73
N THR A 148 -5.82 13.75 -6.97
CA THR A 148 -4.78 12.87 -6.45
C THR A 148 -4.49 13.09 -4.97
N GLY A 149 -4.65 14.31 -4.44
CA GLY A 149 -4.41 14.64 -3.04
C GLY A 149 -5.24 13.82 -2.05
N PRO A 150 -6.59 13.72 -2.20
CA PRO A 150 -7.43 12.92 -1.31
C PRO A 150 -7.25 11.40 -1.43
N ILE A 151 -6.60 10.92 -2.50
CA ILE A 151 -6.41 9.47 -2.76
C ILE A 151 -5.11 8.96 -2.11
N ILE A 152 -4.15 9.85 -1.86
CA ILE A 152 -2.87 9.54 -1.23
C ILE A 152 -2.97 9.67 0.29
#